data_508a7f2a574ad679568eac3a880434f2
#
_entry.id   508a7f2a574ad679568eac3a880434f2
#
_cell.length_a   1.000
_cell.length_b   1.000
_cell.length_c   1.000
_cell.angle_alpha   90.00
_cell.angle_beta   90.00
_cell.angle_gamma   90.00
#
_symmetry.space_group_name_H-M   'P 1'
#
loop_
_entity.id
_entity.type
_entity.pdbx_description
1 polymer ?
#
loop_
_entity_poly.entity_id
_entity_poly.type
_entity_poly.pdbx_seq_one_letter_code
_entity_poly.pdbx_strand_id
1 'polypeptide(L)'
;MIDLLNYIIWQPNLEAFHLGPITVRWYGLLWVIGLTLAYLVVKRLYKEQKIKDEYFDPLFIYCFFGILIGARLGHCIFYEPDYFLTSGKGLIEMILPIKFLPDGSLKLIGYAGLASHGGTLGLMIALWMYVRRTKLSIWTVLDNIAIATGSTACFIRLGNLMNSEIIGKITDVPWAFIFEKVDAVPRHPGQLYEAIAYAILFVIMWTLHKKKPEKIGTGWYFGFCLTYIFTFRFFIEYTKEIQEAFEASLPIDMGQILSIPFIILGTYCMIKAKKKA
;
A
#
# COMPACT_ATOMS: atom_id res chain seq x y z
N MET A 1 9.01 36.59 -11.13
CA MET A 1 7.59 36.19 -11.20
C MET A 1 7.59 34.86 -11.95
N ILE A 2 7.33 33.76 -11.27
CA ILE A 2 7.26 32.42 -11.90
C ILE A 2 6.04 32.46 -12.83
N ASP A 3 6.25 32.16 -14.11
CA ASP A 3 5.17 32.16 -15.10
C ASP A 3 4.31 30.92 -14.87
N LEU A 4 3.27 31.03 -14.02
CA LEU A 4 2.40 29.94 -13.59
C LEU A 4 1.58 29.33 -14.74
N LEU A 5 1.57 30.00 -15.91
CA LEU A 5 0.82 29.56 -17.10
C LEU A 5 1.40 28.29 -17.75
N ASN A 6 2.62 27.87 -17.39
CA ASN A 6 3.28 26.70 -17.96
C ASN A 6 3.13 25.43 -17.12
N TYR A 7 2.52 25.48 -15.94
CA TYR A 7 2.40 24.34 -15.02
C TYR A 7 0.99 23.73 -15.06
N ILE A 8 0.91 22.48 -14.64
CA ILE A 8 -0.35 21.73 -14.58
C ILE A 8 -1.10 22.13 -13.30
N ILE A 9 -2.21 22.86 -13.45
CA ILE A 9 -3.08 23.18 -12.32
C ILE A 9 -3.87 21.92 -11.94
N TRP A 10 -3.70 21.44 -10.69
CA TRP A 10 -4.31 20.21 -10.20
C TRP A 10 -5.34 20.50 -9.13
N GLN A 11 -6.61 20.52 -9.54
CA GLN A 11 -7.78 20.76 -8.67
C GLN A 11 -8.89 19.74 -8.98
N PRO A 12 -8.65 18.43 -8.77
CA PRO A 12 -9.66 17.44 -9.08
C PRO A 12 -10.85 17.54 -8.11
N ASN A 13 -12.05 17.22 -8.60
CA ASN A 13 -13.14 16.88 -7.72
C ASN A 13 -12.79 15.58 -6.98
N LEU A 14 -12.94 15.55 -5.65
CA LEU A 14 -12.69 14.34 -4.84
C LEU A 14 -13.77 13.29 -5.04
N GLU A 15 -14.94 13.71 -5.45
CA GLU A 15 -16.12 12.86 -5.63
C GLU A 15 -16.15 12.34 -7.06
N ALA A 16 -16.26 11.02 -7.22
CA ALA A 16 -16.38 10.38 -8.52
C ALA A 16 -17.83 10.39 -8.99
N PHE A 17 -18.76 9.98 -8.14
CA PHE A 17 -20.20 9.96 -8.41
C PHE A 17 -20.99 9.71 -7.12
N HIS A 18 -22.31 9.88 -7.21
CA HIS A 18 -23.25 9.63 -6.13
C HIS A 18 -24.13 8.42 -6.45
N LEU A 19 -24.32 7.54 -5.44
CA LEU A 19 -25.28 6.44 -5.45
C LEU A 19 -26.34 6.69 -4.37
N GLY A 20 -27.36 7.45 -4.71
CA GLY A 20 -28.34 7.91 -3.74
C GLY A 20 -27.67 8.76 -2.63
N PRO A 21 -27.80 8.39 -1.35
CA PRO A 21 -27.18 9.13 -0.24
C PRO A 21 -25.66 8.87 -0.09
N ILE A 22 -25.10 7.95 -0.85
CA ILE A 22 -23.69 7.54 -0.71
C ILE A 22 -22.83 8.29 -1.74
N THR A 23 -21.86 9.06 -1.27
CA THR A 23 -20.85 9.69 -2.12
C THR A 23 -19.66 8.77 -2.30
N VAL A 24 -19.38 8.38 -3.54
CA VAL A 24 -18.20 7.58 -3.90
C VAL A 24 -17.04 8.53 -4.24
N ARG A 25 -15.94 8.42 -3.51
CA ARG A 25 -14.74 9.21 -3.74
C ARG A 25 -13.75 8.47 -4.64
N TRP A 26 -13.02 9.21 -5.47
CA TRP A 26 -11.98 8.64 -6.36
C TRP A 26 -10.97 7.78 -5.62
N TYR A 27 -10.53 8.20 -4.43
CA TYR A 27 -9.57 7.41 -3.63
C TYR A 27 -10.08 6.00 -3.36
N GLY A 28 -11.30 5.88 -2.84
CA GLY A 28 -11.91 4.58 -2.55
C GLY A 28 -12.14 3.75 -3.82
N LEU A 29 -12.59 4.38 -4.90
CA LEU A 29 -12.82 3.72 -6.18
C LEU A 29 -11.52 3.14 -6.76
N LEU A 30 -10.45 3.93 -6.78
CA LEU A 30 -9.14 3.50 -7.26
C LEU A 30 -8.55 2.37 -6.39
N TRP A 31 -8.77 2.43 -5.08
CA TRP A 31 -8.44 1.33 -4.17
C TRP A 31 -9.14 0.03 -4.55
N VAL A 32 -10.45 0.09 -4.77
CA VAL A 32 -11.27 -1.08 -5.18
C VAL A 32 -10.79 -1.61 -6.53
N ILE A 33 -10.51 -0.75 -7.50
CA ILE A 33 -9.97 -1.17 -8.81
C ILE A 33 -8.63 -1.89 -8.63
N GLY A 34 -7.70 -1.31 -7.87
CA GLY A 34 -6.38 -1.91 -7.61
C GLY A 34 -6.46 -3.27 -6.94
N LEU A 35 -7.31 -3.40 -5.90
CA LEU A 35 -7.54 -4.69 -5.22
C LEU A 35 -8.20 -5.72 -6.12
N THR A 36 -9.18 -5.30 -6.93
CA THR A 36 -9.86 -6.20 -7.88
C THR A 36 -8.88 -6.73 -8.94
N LEU A 37 -8.00 -5.88 -9.46
CA LEU A 37 -6.96 -6.31 -10.38
C LEU A 37 -5.99 -7.30 -9.72
N ALA A 38 -5.54 -7.03 -8.50
CA ALA A 38 -4.68 -7.97 -7.77
C ALA A 38 -5.38 -9.31 -7.51
N TYR A 39 -6.65 -9.28 -7.12
CA TYR A 39 -7.48 -10.47 -6.97
C TYR A 39 -7.52 -11.30 -8.26
N LEU A 40 -7.82 -10.68 -9.39
CA LEU A 40 -7.89 -11.36 -10.69
C LEU A 40 -6.52 -11.92 -11.12
N VAL A 41 -5.45 -11.18 -10.89
CA VAL A 41 -4.08 -11.61 -11.19
C VAL A 41 -3.70 -12.84 -10.36
N VAL A 42 -3.86 -12.79 -9.02
CA VAL A 42 -3.51 -13.91 -8.15
C VAL A 42 -4.39 -15.14 -8.45
N LYS A 43 -5.70 -14.94 -8.70
CA LYS A 43 -6.60 -16.01 -9.10
C LYS A 43 -6.12 -16.73 -10.37
N ARG A 44 -5.70 -15.95 -11.37
CA ARG A 44 -5.14 -16.49 -12.60
C ARG A 44 -3.84 -17.26 -12.35
N LEU A 45 -2.93 -16.70 -11.54
CA LEU A 45 -1.67 -17.36 -11.19
C LEU A 45 -1.90 -18.69 -10.46
N TYR A 46 -2.88 -18.75 -9.54
CA TYR A 46 -3.25 -19.98 -8.84
C TYR A 46 -3.76 -21.03 -9.81
N LYS A 47 -4.61 -20.63 -10.76
CA LYS A 47 -5.13 -21.53 -11.81
C LYS A 47 -4.01 -22.05 -12.71
N GLU A 48 -3.08 -21.20 -13.14
CA GLU A 48 -1.92 -21.58 -13.96
C GLU A 48 -1.01 -22.58 -13.22
N GLN A 49 -0.89 -22.46 -11.89
CA GLN A 49 -0.14 -23.37 -11.02
C GLN A 49 -0.90 -24.62 -10.59
N LYS A 50 -2.16 -24.79 -11.03
CA LYS A 50 -3.07 -25.88 -10.63
C LYS A 50 -3.26 -25.99 -9.11
N ILE A 51 -3.19 -24.84 -8.41
CA ILE A 51 -3.53 -24.76 -6.99
C ILE A 51 -5.06 -24.91 -6.87
N LYS A 52 -5.53 -25.65 -5.87
CA LYS A 52 -6.96 -25.89 -5.65
C LYS A 52 -7.72 -24.57 -5.49
N ASP A 53 -8.84 -24.44 -6.20
CA ASP A 53 -9.67 -23.22 -6.16
C ASP A 53 -10.16 -22.89 -4.73
N GLU A 54 -10.42 -23.91 -3.89
CA GLU A 54 -10.81 -23.77 -2.49
C GLU A 54 -9.79 -23.03 -1.62
N TYR A 55 -8.54 -22.87 -2.09
CA TYR A 55 -7.47 -22.14 -1.34
C TYR A 55 -7.42 -20.68 -1.69
N PHE A 56 -8.02 -20.25 -2.80
CA PHE A 56 -7.89 -18.89 -3.27
C PHE A 56 -8.71 -17.88 -2.46
N ASP A 57 -10.02 -18.13 -2.29
CA ASP A 57 -10.88 -17.18 -1.55
C ASP A 57 -10.45 -17.00 -0.08
N PRO A 58 -10.04 -18.07 0.64
CA PRO A 58 -9.44 -17.89 1.96
C PRO A 58 -8.23 -16.96 1.98
N LEU A 59 -7.35 -16.97 0.97
CA LEU A 59 -6.19 -16.06 0.93
C LEU A 59 -6.63 -14.61 1.05
N PHE A 60 -7.62 -14.21 0.24
CA PHE A 60 -8.14 -12.85 0.26
C PHE A 60 -8.74 -12.48 1.62
N ILE A 61 -9.53 -13.38 2.21
CA ILE A 61 -10.15 -13.20 3.52
C ILE A 61 -9.09 -13.05 4.61
N TYR A 62 -8.09 -13.93 4.64
CA TYR A 62 -6.99 -13.86 5.61
C TYR A 62 -6.20 -12.55 5.48
N CYS A 63 -5.85 -12.14 4.26
CA CYS A 63 -5.13 -10.88 4.03
C CYS A 63 -5.97 -9.68 4.46
N PHE A 64 -7.24 -9.61 4.06
CA PHE A 64 -8.12 -8.50 4.37
C PHE A 64 -8.30 -8.31 5.89
N PHE A 65 -8.73 -9.37 6.59
CA PHE A 65 -8.92 -9.29 8.04
C PHE A 65 -7.61 -9.16 8.80
N GLY A 66 -6.54 -9.80 8.34
CA GLY A 66 -5.23 -9.65 8.95
C GLY A 66 -4.73 -8.20 8.92
N ILE A 67 -4.81 -7.55 7.76
CA ILE A 67 -4.42 -6.14 7.63
C ILE A 67 -5.34 -5.24 8.46
N LEU A 68 -6.66 -5.41 8.35
CA LEU A 68 -7.63 -4.55 9.04
C LEU A 68 -7.50 -4.64 10.56
N ILE A 69 -7.50 -5.85 11.09
CA ILE A 69 -7.39 -6.10 12.56
C ILE A 69 -6.02 -5.64 13.05
N GLY A 70 -4.95 -6.01 12.33
CA GLY A 70 -3.60 -5.62 12.72
C GLY A 70 -3.41 -4.10 12.70
N ALA A 71 -3.90 -3.41 11.67
CA ALA A 71 -3.81 -1.96 11.57
C ALA A 71 -4.59 -1.26 12.69
N ARG A 72 -5.79 -1.76 13.01
CA ARG A 72 -6.62 -1.22 14.08
C ARG A 72 -6.00 -1.44 15.46
N LEU A 73 -5.61 -2.67 15.76
CA LEU A 73 -4.94 -2.99 17.03
C LEU A 73 -3.63 -2.22 17.19
N GLY A 74 -2.83 -2.14 16.12
CA GLY A 74 -1.59 -1.36 16.13
C GLY A 74 -1.83 0.13 16.45
N HIS A 75 -2.87 0.73 15.89
CA HIS A 75 -3.25 2.10 16.23
C HIS A 75 -3.66 2.22 17.70
N CYS A 76 -4.61 1.41 18.15
CA CYS A 76 -5.16 1.50 19.50
C CYS A 76 -4.11 1.23 20.59
N ILE A 77 -3.17 0.31 20.34
CA ILE A 77 -2.16 -0.08 21.34
C ILE A 77 -0.97 0.88 21.39
N PHE A 78 -0.52 1.39 20.22
CA PHE A 78 0.73 2.16 20.16
C PHE A 78 0.52 3.67 20.05
N TYR A 79 -0.62 4.15 19.52
CA TYR A 79 -0.85 5.58 19.33
C TYR A 79 -1.80 6.19 20.35
N GLU A 80 -2.82 5.44 20.80
CA GLU A 80 -3.82 5.93 21.76
C GLU A 80 -4.12 4.92 22.88
N PRO A 81 -3.09 4.34 23.56
CA PRO A 81 -3.28 3.31 24.58
C PRO A 81 -4.13 3.81 25.76
N ASP A 82 -3.94 5.04 26.18
CA ASP A 82 -4.66 5.63 27.31
C ASP A 82 -6.15 5.76 27.06
N TYR A 83 -6.55 5.94 25.80
CA TYR A 83 -7.96 5.98 25.44
C TYR A 83 -8.57 4.58 25.34
N PHE A 84 -7.91 3.67 24.59
CA PHE A 84 -8.51 2.38 24.25
C PHE A 84 -8.34 1.30 25.33
N LEU A 85 -7.25 1.34 26.11
CA LEU A 85 -6.94 0.24 27.06
C LEU A 85 -7.38 0.51 28.51
N THR A 86 -7.77 1.74 28.84
CA THR A 86 -8.08 2.13 30.22
C THR A 86 -9.56 2.02 30.58
N SER A 87 -10.45 1.87 29.60
CA SER A 87 -11.90 1.82 29.84
C SER A 87 -12.60 0.72 29.04
N GLY A 88 -13.68 0.16 29.63
CA GLY A 88 -14.51 -0.84 28.92
C GLY A 88 -15.13 -0.27 27.63
N LYS A 89 -15.45 1.02 27.59
CA LYS A 89 -15.94 1.69 26.36
C LYS A 89 -14.85 1.73 25.29
N GLY A 90 -13.61 2.09 25.66
CA GLY A 90 -12.46 2.11 24.76
C GLY A 90 -12.18 0.72 24.17
N LEU A 91 -12.25 -0.34 24.98
CA LEU A 91 -12.08 -1.72 24.48
C LEU A 91 -13.16 -2.12 23.46
N ILE A 92 -14.40 -1.67 23.66
CA ILE A 92 -15.47 -1.92 22.68
C ILE A 92 -15.23 -1.15 21.39
N GLU A 93 -14.86 0.13 21.47
CA GLU A 93 -14.53 0.97 20.31
C GLU A 93 -13.27 0.51 19.57
N MET A 94 -12.37 -0.19 20.24
CA MET A 94 -11.20 -0.81 19.59
C MET A 94 -11.64 -1.91 18.61
N ILE A 95 -12.65 -2.70 18.98
CA ILE A 95 -13.11 -3.87 18.21
C ILE A 95 -14.22 -3.49 17.23
N LEU A 96 -15.14 -2.60 17.64
CA LEU A 96 -16.28 -2.20 16.82
C LEU A 96 -16.06 -0.82 16.19
N PRO A 97 -16.58 -0.58 14.95
CA PRO A 97 -16.42 0.68 14.24
C PRO A 97 -17.41 1.76 14.75
N ILE A 98 -17.57 1.86 16.07
CA ILE A 98 -18.52 2.75 16.76
C ILE A 98 -17.76 3.71 17.68
N LYS A 99 -18.43 4.79 18.08
CA LYS A 99 -17.98 5.74 19.11
C LYS A 99 -19.12 6.02 20.08
N PHE A 100 -18.83 5.93 21.39
CA PHE A 100 -19.74 6.40 22.43
C PHE A 100 -19.69 7.92 22.50
N LEU A 101 -20.84 8.57 22.32
CA LEU A 101 -20.94 10.02 22.48
C LEU A 101 -21.15 10.40 23.95
N PRO A 102 -20.89 11.67 24.35
CA PRO A 102 -21.06 12.12 25.73
C PRO A 102 -22.48 11.97 26.27
N ASP A 103 -23.49 12.02 25.38
CA ASP A 103 -24.90 11.82 25.71
C ASP A 103 -25.28 10.34 25.90
N GLY A 104 -24.32 9.40 25.78
CA GLY A 104 -24.54 7.96 25.89
C GLY A 104 -25.02 7.30 24.60
N SER A 105 -25.25 8.04 23.52
CA SER A 105 -25.62 7.48 22.21
C SER A 105 -24.43 6.85 21.48
N LEU A 106 -24.72 5.97 20.51
CA LEU A 106 -23.73 5.30 19.68
C LEU A 106 -23.73 5.90 18.28
N LYS A 107 -22.53 6.22 17.78
CA LYS A 107 -22.34 6.67 16.39
C LYS A 107 -21.48 5.68 15.64
N LEU A 108 -21.93 5.23 14.47
CA LEU A 108 -21.11 4.45 13.56
C LEU A 108 -20.13 5.40 12.85
N ILE A 109 -18.84 5.25 13.12
CA ILE A 109 -17.79 6.14 12.57
C ILE A 109 -16.85 5.42 11.62
N GLY A 110 -16.99 4.11 11.45
CA GLY A 110 -16.01 3.28 10.76
C GLY A 110 -14.75 3.07 11.60
N TYR A 111 -13.73 2.47 11.02
CA TYR A 111 -12.41 2.37 11.65
C TYR A 111 -11.56 3.60 11.33
N ALA A 112 -11.65 4.62 12.15
CA ALA A 112 -10.72 5.74 12.15
C ALA A 112 -9.47 5.37 12.96
N GLY A 113 -8.29 5.74 12.46
CA GLY A 113 -7.02 5.36 13.09
C GLY A 113 -6.61 3.91 12.73
N LEU A 114 -5.76 3.82 11.72
CA LEU A 114 -5.17 2.57 11.23
C LEU A 114 -3.65 2.74 11.11
N ALA A 115 -2.90 1.92 11.83
CA ALA A 115 -1.44 1.95 11.80
C ALA A 115 -0.88 0.97 10.77
N SER A 116 -0.09 1.46 9.83
CA SER A 116 0.49 0.63 8.76
C SER A 116 1.42 -0.47 9.27
N HIS A 117 2.19 -0.22 10.33
CA HIS A 117 3.04 -1.24 10.96
C HIS A 117 2.21 -2.38 11.56
N GLY A 118 1.09 -2.04 12.22
CA GLY A 118 0.15 -3.04 12.73
C GLY A 118 -0.49 -3.85 11.60
N GLY A 119 -0.87 -3.19 10.49
CA GLY A 119 -1.39 -3.87 9.31
C GLY A 119 -0.39 -4.84 8.69
N THR A 120 0.89 -4.47 8.62
CA THR A 120 1.95 -5.34 8.13
C THR A 120 2.13 -6.57 9.02
N LEU A 121 2.19 -6.39 10.33
CA LEU A 121 2.29 -7.50 11.29
C LEU A 121 1.06 -8.43 11.19
N GLY A 122 -0.14 -7.85 11.10
CA GLY A 122 -1.37 -8.60 10.93
C GLY A 122 -1.39 -9.42 9.64
N LEU A 123 -0.90 -8.84 8.53
CA LEU A 123 -0.73 -9.57 7.27
C LEU A 123 0.26 -10.73 7.41
N MET A 124 1.39 -10.54 8.08
CA MET A 124 2.37 -11.61 8.29
C MET A 124 1.76 -12.79 9.07
N ILE A 125 1.02 -12.49 10.15
CA ILE A 125 0.32 -13.51 10.94
C ILE A 125 -0.74 -14.21 10.09
N ALA A 126 -1.54 -13.46 9.32
CA ALA A 126 -2.57 -14.01 8.45
C ALA A 126 -2.00 -14.95 7.38
N LEU A 127 -0.89 -14.56 6.73
CA LEU A 127 -0.22 -15.41 5.77
C LEU A 127 0.39 -16.66 6.41
N TRP A 128 0.94 -16.54 7.62
CA TRP A 128 1.41 -17.69 8.39
C TRP A 128 0.27 -18.67 8.69
N MET A 129 -0.89 -18.18 9.16
CA MET A 129 -2.07 -19.01 9.40
C MET A 129 -2.59 -19.66 8.11
N TYR A 130 -2.64 -18.89 7.02
CA TYR A 130 -3.07 -19.37 5.72
C TYR A 130 -2.21 -20.53 5.20
N VAL A 131 -0.88 -20.39 5.24
CA VAL A 131 0.02 -21.46 4.75
C VAL A 131 -0.01 -22.70 5.66
N ARG A 132 -0.24 -22.52 6.97
CA ARG A 132 -0.47 -23.64 7.89
C ARG A 132 -1.72 -24.44 7.55
N ARG A 133 -2.80 -23.76 7.14
CA ARG A 133 -4.07 -24.39 6.76
C ARG A 133 -3.97 -25.08 5.40
N THR A 134 -3.42 -24.40 4.39
CA THR A 134 -3.39 -24.89 3.00
C THR A 134 -2.22 -25.82 2.70
N LYS A 135 -1.19 -25.84 3.55
CA LYS A 135 0.10 -26.53 3.34
C LYS A 135 0.85 -26.05 2.10
N LEU A 136 0.47 -24.89 1.54
CA LEU A 136 1.25 -24.25 0.48
C LEU A 136 2.56 -23.71 1.03
N SER A 137 3.60 -23.66 0.17
CA SER A 137 4.84 -22.96 0.52
C SER A 137 4.56 -21.46 0.69
N ILE A 138 5.13 -20.86 1.75
CA ILE A 138 5.07 -19.41 1.94
C ILE A 138 5.64 -18.65 0.73
N TRP A 139 6.70 -19.16 0.12
CA TRP A 139 7.29 -18.56 -1.08
C TRP A 139 6.34 -18.59 -2.27
N THR A 140 5.55 -19.64 -2.45
CA THR A 140 4.52 -19.69 -3.50
C THR A 140 3.49 -18.58 -3.29
N VAL A 141 3.05 -18.38 -2.06
CA VAL A 141 2.06 -17.33 -1.72
C VAL A 141 2.65 -15.94 -1.92
N LEU A 142 3.84 -15.68 -1.37
CA LEU A 142 4.51 -14.39 -1.46
C LEU A 142 4.86 -14.01 -2.90
N ASP A 143 5.35 -14.95 -3.71
CA ASP A 143 5.67 -14.68 -5.12
C ASP A 143 4.41 -14.32 -5.92
N ASN A 144 3.29 -15.02 -5.70
CA ASN A 144 2.02 -14.70 -6.37
C ASN A 144 1.49 -13.31 -5.97
N ILE A 145 1.52 -12.96 -4.68
CA ILE A 145 1.15 -11.63 -4.20
C ILE A 145 2.09 -10.57 -4.80
N ALA A 146 3.39 -10.82 -4.80
CA ALA A 146 4.39 -9.89 -5.33
C ALA A 146 4.16 -9.56 -6.81
N ILE A 147 3.80 -10.54 -7.64
CA ILE A 147 3.48 -10.32 -9.06
C ILE A 147 2.28 -9.38 -9.22
N ALA A 148 1.31 -9.44 -8.32
CA ALA A 148 0.13 -8.58 -8.35
C ALA A 148 0.34 -7.21 -7.69
N THR A 149 1.33 -7.06 -6.80
CA THR A 149 1.51 -5.87 -5.94
C THR A 149 1.60 -4.56 -6.74
N GLY A 150 2.32 -4.58 -7.87
CA GLY A 150 2.49 -3.38 -8.70
C GLY A 150 1.17 -2.79 -9.19
N SER A 151 0.16 -3.62 -9.50
CA SER A 151 -1.16 -3.14 -9.93
C SER A 151 -1.88 -2.40 -8.81
N THR A 152 -1.95 -2.97 -7.61
CA THR A 152 -2.59 -2.32 -6.45
C THR A 152 -1.85 -1.05 -6.04
N ALA A 153 -0.52 -1.11 -5.95
CA ALA A 153 0.30 0.02 -5.55
C ALA A 153 0.15 1.21 -6.51
N CYS A 154 0.07 0.97 -7.82
CA CYS A 154 -0.20 2.00 -8.82
C CYS A 154 -1.52 2.74 -8.54
N PHE A 155 -2.61 2.00 -8.36
CA PHE A 155 -3.93 2.62 -8.13
C PHE A 155 -4.03 3.34 -6.77
N ILE A 156 -3.34 2.85 -5.75
CA ILE A 156 -3.24 3.57 -4.47
C ILE A 156 -2.55 4.92 -4.67
N ARG A 157 -1.45 4.98 -5.43
CA ARG A 157 -0.76 6.24 -5.72
C ARG A 157 -1.58 7.20 -6.57
N LEU A 158 -2.33 6.70 -7.52
CA LEU A 158 -3.32 7.53 -8.25
C LEU A 158 -4.40 8.06 -7.30
N GLY A 159 -4.81 7.28 -6.31
CA GLY A 159 -5.72 7.75 -5.26
C GLY A 159 -5.13 8.88 -4.42
N ASN A 160 -3.85 8.75 -3.99
CA ASN A 160 -3.16 9.82 -3.30
C ASN A 160 -3.04 11.09 -4.16
N LEU A 161 -2.81 10.96 -5.46
CA LEU A 161 -2.79 12.07 -6.40
C LEU A 161 -4.14 12.80 -6.44
N MET A 162 -5.26 12.06 -6.52
CA MET A 162 -6.60 12.65 -6.48
C MET A 162 -6.87 13.41 -5.17
N ASN A 163 -6.34 12.94 -4.06
CA ASN A 163 -6.47 13.60 -2.76
C ASN A 163 -5.46 14.76 -2.56
N SER A 164 -4.48 14.94 -3.46
CA SER A 164 -3.34 15.87 -3.29
C SER A 164 -2.53 15.58 -2.03
N GLU A 165 -2.34 14.29 -1.70
CA GLU A 165 -1.56 13.81 -0.56
C GLU A 165 -0.15 13.39 -0.99
N ILE A 166 0.83 13.47 -0.07
CA ILE A 166 2.21 12.98 -0.30
C ILE A 166 2.84 13.68 -1.52
N ILE A 167 2.68 14.98 -1.59
CA ILE A 167 3.23 15.82 -2.66
C ILE A 167 4.75 15.94 -2.55
N GLY A 168 5.38 16.34 -3.65
CA GLY A 168 6.82 16.57 -3.69
C GLY A 168 7.24 17.98 -3.33
N LYS A 169 8.54 18.19 -3.27
CA LYS A 169 9.20 19.50 -3.04
C LYS A 169 8.83 20.48 -4.16
N ILE A 170 8.97 21.76 -3.85
CA ILE A 170 8.87 22.85 -4.82
C ILE A 170 9.90 22.63 -5.93
N THR A 171 9.51 22.86 -7.19
CA THR A 171 10.35 22.62 -8.34
C THR A 171 9.96 23.53 -9.51
N ASP A 172 10.88 23.69 -10.45
CA ASP A 172 10.70 24.44 -11.71
C ASP A 172 10.65 23.54 -12.96
N VAL A 173 10.55 22.22 -12.77
CA VAL A 173 10.45 21.29 -13.90
C VAL A 173 9.19 21.57 -14.74
N PRO A 174 9.23 21.47 -16.07
CA PRO A 174 8.10 21.87 -16.92
C PRO A 174 6.82 21.03 -16.76
N TRP A 175 6.90 19.87 -16.10
CA TRP A 175 5.75 19.01 -15.77
C TRP A 175 5.36 19.09 -14.30
N ALA A 176 5.76 20.14 -13.56
CA ALA A 176 5.35 20.34 -12.18
C ALA A 176 3.84 20.58 -12.07
N PHE A 177 3.28 20.17 -10.94
CA PHE A 177 1.88 20.36 -10.62
C PHE A 177 1.72 21.46 -9.58
N ILE A 178 0.71 22.31 -9.75
CA ILE A 178 0.22 23.23 -8.72
C ILE A 178 -0.98 22.56 -8.06
N PHE A 179 -0.79 22.07 -6.83
CA PHE A 179 -1.85 21.41 -6.06
C PHE A 179 -2.67 22.48 -5.32
N GLU A 180 -3.67 23.04 -5.97
CA GLU A 180 -4.44 24.20 -5.43
C GLU A 180 -5.06 23.92 -4.04
N LYS A 181 -5.29 22.67 -3.68
CA LYS A 181 -5.77 22.30 -2.34
C LYS A 181 -4.71 22.43 -1.25
N VAL A 182 -3.43 22.59 -1.62
CA VAL A 182 -2.30 22.69 -0.68
C VAL A 182 -1.74 24.08 -0.72
N ASP A 183 -1.28 24.53 -1.89
CA ASP A 183 -0.72 25.86 -2.10
C ASP A 183 -0.70 26.23 -3.62
N ALA A 184 -0.20 27.43 -3.92
CA ALA A 184 -0.14 27.97 -5.27
C ALA A 184 1.25 27.88 -5.89
N VAL A 185 2.11 26.94 -5.43
CA VAL A 185 3.48 26.79 -5.94
C VAL A 185 3.65 25.48 -6.71
N PRO A 186 4.51 25.46 -7.76
CA PRO A 186 4.75 24.25 -8.54
C PRO A 186 5.57 23.24 -7.74
N ARG A 187 5.12 21.98 -7.75
CA ARG A 187 5.69 20.88 -6.97
C ARG A 187 5.86 19.63 -7.82
N HIS A 188 6.80 18.78 -7.42
CA HIS A 188 6.90 17.44 -8.00
C HIS A 188 5.64 16.63 -7.73
N PRO A 189 4.98 16.02 -8.74
CA PRO A 189 3.88 15.08 -8.55
C PRO A 189 4.44 13.69 -8.16
N GLY A 190 4.98 13.58 -6.93
CA GLY A 190 5.65 12.37 -6.44
C GLY A 190 4.76 11.13 -6.52
N GLN A 191 3.45 11.29 -6.27
CA GLN A 191 2.46 10.22 -6.38
C GLN A 191 2.37 9.67 -7.81
N LEU A 192 2.42 10.55 -8.81
CA LEU A 192 2.37 10.15 -10.22
C LEU A 192 3.64 9.41 -10.63
N TYR A 193 4.81 9.84 -10.15
CA TYR A 193 6.07 9.13 -10.40
C TYR A 193 6.03 7.71 -9.82
N GLU A 194 5.54 7.58 -8.59
CA GLU A 194 5.38 6.27 -7.94
C GLU A 194 4.33 5.41 -8.65
N ALA A 195 3.21 5.99 -9.10
CA ALA A 195 2.19 5.26 -9.84
C ALA A 195 2.74 4.68 -11.15
N ILE A 196 3.50 5.48 -11.92
CA ILE A 196 4.15 5.04 -13.16
C ILE A 196 5.17 3.93 -12.88
N ALA A 197 6.02 4.10 -11.86
CA ALA A 197 7.01 3.09 -11.49
C ALA A 197 6.36 1.75 -11.09
N TYR A 198 5.24 1.79 -10.35
CA TYR A 198 4.53 0.58 -9.94
C TYR A 198 3.76 -0.06 -11.10
N ALA A 199 3.24 0.72 -12.05
CA ALA A 199 2.69 0.19 -13.29
C ALA A 199 3.77 -0.54 -14.12
N ILE A 200 4.95 0.06 -14.23
CA ILE A 200 6.11 -0.56 -14.90
C ILE A 200 6.51 -1.85 -14.19
N LEU A 201 6.60 -1.84 -12.84
CA LEU A 201 6.86 -3.04 -12.05
C LEU A 201 5.86 -4.14 -12.38
N PHE A 202 4.56 -3.83 -12.41
CA PHE A 202 3.53 -4.82 -12.75
C PHE A 202 3.75 -5.44 -14.13
N VAL A 203 4.01 -4.62 -15.15
CA VAL A 203 4.29 -5.10 -16.52
C VAL A 203 5.53 -5.99 -16.57
N ILE A 204 6.61 -5.59 -15.87
CA ILE A 204 7.84 -6.39 -15.78
C ILE A 204 7.54 -7.74 -15.11
N MET A 205 6.89 -7.73 -13.94
CA MET A 205 6.58 -8.94 -13.18
C MET A 205 5.67 -9.90 -13.96
N TRP A 206 4.64 -9.33 -14.60
CA TRP A 206 3.72 -10.09 -15.45
C TRP A 206 4.42 -10.73 -16.65
N THR A 207 5.34 -10.01 -17.29
CA THR A 207 6.11 -10.53 -18.42
C THR A 207 7.12 -11.59 -17.98
N LEU A 208 7.80 -11.33 -16.85
CA LEU A 208 8.79 -12.25 -16.30
C LEU A 208 8.16 -13.57 -15.84
N HIS A 209 6.98 -13.55 -15.21
CA HIS A 209 6.35 -14.80 -14.77
C HIS A 209 5.96 -15.71 -15.94
N LYS A 210 5.59 -15.15 -17.09
CA LYS A 210 5.34 -15.92 -18.31
C LYS A 210 6.60 -16.55 -18.91
N LYS A 211 7.73 -15.83 -18.79
CA LYS A 211 9.02 -16.31 -19.33
C LYS A 211 9.75 -17.24 -18.37
N LYS A 212 9.54 -17.11 -17.07
CA LYS A 212 10.26 -17.84 -16.01
C LYS A 212 9.29 -18.32 -14.91
N PRO A 213 8.26 -19.10 -15.27
CA PRO A 213 7.26 -19.58 -14.30
C PRO A 213 7.87 -20.50 -13.24
N GLU A 214 8.98 -21.17 -13.53
CA GLU A 214 9.72 -22.03 -12.61
C GLU A 214 10.27 -21.29 -11.39
N LYS A 215 10.38 -19.97 -11.44
CA LYS A 215 10.82 -19.14 -10.31
C LYS A 215 9.70 -18.90 -9.28
N ILE A 216 8.45 -19.18 -9.60
CA ILE A 216 7.36 -19.06 -8.61
C ILE A 216 7.52 -20.12 -7.54
N GLY A 217 7.42 -19.71 -6.29
CA GLY A 217 7.62 -20.54 -5.10
C GLY A 217 9.07 -20.68 -4.66
N THR A 218 9.97 -19.87 -5.23
CA THR A 218 11.38 -19.79 -4.80
C THR A 218 11.67 -18.57 -3.95
N GLY A 219 10.77 -17.59 -3.88
CA GLY A 219 10.96 -16.27 -3.26
C GLY A 219 11.63 -15.25 -4.18
N TRP A 220 11.86 -15.60 -5.43
CA TRP A 220 12.55 -14.71 -6.37
C TRP A 220 11.68 -13.50 -6.75
N TYR A 221 10.40 -13.72 -7.06
CA TYR A 221 9.48 -12.63 -7.41
C TYR A 221 9.21 -11.72 -6.23
N PHE A 222 9.08 -12.29 -5.04
CA PHE A 222 8.99 -11.51 -3.80
C PHE A 222 10.24 -10.64 -3.60
N GLY A 223 11.43 -11.24 -3.75
CA GLY A 223 12.70 -10.51 -3.65
C GLY A 223 12.82 -9.40 -4.69
N PHE A 224 12.47 -9.67 -5.95
CA PHE A 224 12.51 -8.67 -7.02
C PHE A 224 11.55 -7.51 -6.74
N CYS A 225 10.32 -7.80 -6.31
CA CYS A 225 9.32 -6.79 -5.95
C CYS A 225 9.83 -5.87 -4.85
N LEU A 226 10.36 -6.42 -3.76
CA LEU A 226 10.94 -5.65 -2.66
C LEU A 226 12.11 -4.79 -3.15
N THR A 227 13.06 -5.38 -3.84
CA THR A 227 14.24 -4.65 -4.35
C THR A 227 13.82 -3.49 -5.24
N TYR A 228 12.90 -3.72 -6.19
CA TYR A 228 12.43 -2.68 -7.09
C TYR A 228 11.72 -1.53 -6.36
N ILE A 229 10.72 -1.86 -5.53
CA ILE A 229 9.90 -0.85 -4.81
C ILE A 229 10.78 0.00 -3.91
N PHE A 230 11.63 -0.64 -3.08
CA PHE A 230 12.41 0.09 -2.10
C PHE A 230 13.62 0.80 -2.71
N THR A 231 14.18 0.32 -3.83
CA THR A 231 15.17 1.07 -4.60
C THR A 231 14.54 2.32 -5.22
N PHE A 232 13.36 2.17 -5.85
CA PHE A 232 12.66 3.34 -6.38
C PHE A 232 12.29 4.32 -5.26
N ARG A 233 11.77 3.81 -4.13
CA ARG A 233 11.45 4.63 -2.96
C ARG A 233 12.66 5.39 -2.44
N PHE A 234 13.83 4.76 -2.37
CA PHE A 234 15.07 5.41 -1.94
C PHE A 234 15.38 6.65 -2.78
N PHE A 235 15.24 6.55 -4.11
CA PHE A 235 15.53 7.68 -5.00
C PHE A 235 14.41 8.73 -5.05
N ILE A 236 13.14 8.33 -5.00
CA ILE A 236 12.03 9.28 -5.10
C ILE A 236 11.93 10.17 -3.85
N GLU A 237 12.43 9.73 -2.68
CA GLU A 237 12.46 10.54 -1.46
C GLU A 237 13.21 11.87 -1.65
N TYR A 238 14.19 11.94 -2.53
CA TYR A 238 14.86 13.22 -2.86
C TYR A 238 13.90 14.29 -3.42
N THR A 239 12.80 13.88 -4.04
CA THR A 239 11.78 14.78 -4.62
C THR A 239 10.62 15.04 -3.68
N LYS A 240 10.54 14.37 -2.51
CA LYS A 240 9.45 14.53 -1.55
C LYS A 240 9.76 15.58 -0.50
N GLU A 241 8.72 16.22 0.02
CA GLU A 241 8.82 17.06 1.20
C GLU A 241 9.14 16.23 2.43
N ILE A 242 9.91 16.85 3.36
CA ILE A 242 10.18 16.28 4.69
C ILE A 242 8.84 16.21 5.43
N GLN A 243 8.49 15.02 5.91
CA GLN A 243 7.20 14.79 6.58
C GLN A 243 7.27 15.09 8.08
N GLU A 244 8.44 14.89 8.70
CA GLU A 244 8.63 15.04 10.13
C GLU A 244 9.81 15.98 10.43
N ALA A 245 9.62 16.91 11.35
CA ALA A 245 10.62 17.96 11.64
C ALA A 245 12.00 17.41 12.04
N PHE A 246 12.08 16.23 12.68
CA PHE A 246 13.35 15.62 13.07
C PHE A 246 14.16 15.10 11.88
N GLU A 247 13.53 14.83 10.74
CA GLU A 247 14.21 14.33 9.52
C GLU A 247 15.19 15.37 8.97
N ALA A 248 14.94 16.66 9.21
CA ALA A 248 15.84 17.73 8.78
C ALA A 248 17.25 17.65 9.40
N SER A 249 17.42 16.92 10.51
CA SER A 249 18.71 16.69 11.18
C SER A 249 19.43 15.43 10.70
N LEU A 250 18.81 14.60 9.87
CA LEU A 250 19.37 13.35 9.40
C LEU A 250 20.16 13.54 8.10
N PRO A 251 21.24 12.78 7.88
CA PRO A 251 22.01 12.83 6.62
C PRO A 251 21.23 12.30 5.40
N ILE A 252 20.24 11.46 5.65
CA ILE A 252 19.30 10.91 4.65
C ILE A 252 17.93 10.77 5.31
N ASP A 253 16.86 10.90 4.50
CA ASP A 253 15.48 10.86 4.97
C ASP A 253 15.08 9.49 5.52
N MET A 254 14.12 9.45 6.47
CA MET A 254 13.64 8.20 7.07
C MET A 254 13.14 7.19 6.04
N GLY A 255 12.49 7.67 4.96
CA GLY A 255 12.08 6.81 3.85
C GLY A 255 13.26 6.09 3.18
N GLN A 256 14.41 6.74 3.09
CA GLN A 256 15.64 6.16 2.55
C GLN A 256 16.26 5.16 3.54
N ILE A 257 16.38 5.52 4.82
CA ILE A 257 16.91 4.62 5.86
C ILE A 257 16.09 3.33 5.92
N LEU A 258 14.77 3.46 5.95
CA LEU A 258 13.87 2.31 6.00
C LEU A 258 13.86 1.48 4.71
N SER A 259 14.29 2.04 3.58
CA SER A 259 14.35 1.31 2.31
C SER A 259 15.55 0.35 2.24
N ILE A 260 16.67 0.70 2.85
CA ILE A 260 17.92 -0.10 2.78
C ILE A 260 17.73 -1.55 3.25
N PRO A 261 17.16 -1.83 4.44
CA PRO A 261 16.94 -3.21 4.89
C PRO A 261 16.11 -4.05 3.92
N PHE A 262 15.09 -3.46 3.30
CA PHE A 262 14.23 -4.16 2.36
C PHE A 262 14.91 -4.41 1.00
N ILE A 263 15.78 -3.50 0.55
CA ILE A 263 16.61 -3.73 -0.64
C ILE A 263 17.56 -4.92 -0.38
N ILE A 264 18.21 -4.95 0.78
CA ILE A 264 19.12 -6.03 1.17
C ILE A 264 18.34 -7.35 1.25
N LEU A 265 17.21 -7.38 1.94
CA LEU A 265 16.37 -8.58 2.07
C LEU A 265 15.87 -9.06 0.70
N GLY A 266 15.38 -8.18 -0.15
CA GLY A 266 14.90 -8.51 -1.48
C GLY A 266 16.00 -9.11 -2.36
N THR A 267 17.18 -8.48 -2.37
CA THR A 267 18.36 -8.95 -3.09
C THR A 267 18.82 -10.32 -2.56
N TYR A 268 18.83 -10.50 -1.25
CA TYR A 268 19.14 -11.79 -0.61
C TYR A 268 18.17 -12.89 -1.07
N CYS A 269 16.86 -12.63 -1.07
CA CYS A 269 15.86 -13.58 -1.54
C CYS A 269 16.10 -13.99 -3.01
N MET A 270 16.43 -13.02 -3.87
CA MET A 270 16.73 -13.30 -5.29
C MET A 270 17.97 -14.18 -5.47
N ILE A 271 19.03 -13.91 -4.71
CA ILE A 271 20.30 -14.69 -4.78
C ILE A 271 20.10 -16.11 -4.23
N LYS A 272 19.34 -16.25 -3.14
CA LYS A 272 19.08 -17.56 -2.52
C LYS A 272 17.98 -18.37 -3.19
N ALA A 273 17.23 -17.77 -4.10
CA ALA A 273 16.18 -18.45 -4.86
C ALA A 273 16.78 -19.60 -5.70
N LYS A 274 16.68 -20.81 -5.19
CA LYS A 274 17.11 -22.01 -5.91
C LYS A 274 16.02 -22.42 -6.92
N LYS A 275 16.41 -22.89 -8.10
CA LYS A 275 15.47 -23.56 -9.01
C LYS A 275 14.78 -24.69 -8.24
N LYS A 276 13.44 -24.79 -8.35
CA LYS A 276 12.76 -26.02 -7.97
C LYS A 276 13.31 -27.13 -8.87
N ALA A 277 13.83 -28.18 -8.24
CA ALA A 277 14.26 -29.39 -8.94
C ALA A 277 13.05 -30.08 -9.60
#